data_3847fa1fd75915f3a078de740c184df6
#
_entry.id   3847fa1fd75915f3a078de740c184df6
#
_cell.length_a   1.000
_cell.length_b   1.000
_cell.length_c   1.000
_cell.angle_alpha   90.00
_cell.angle_beta   90.00
_cell.angle_gamma   90.00
#
_symmetry.space_group_name_H-M   'P 1'
#
loop_
_entity.id
_entity.type
_entity.pdbx_description
1 polymer ?
#
loop_
_entity_poly.entity_id
_entity_poly.type
_entity_poly.pdbx_seq_one_letter_code
_entity_poly.pdbx_strand_id
1 'polypeptide(L)'
;MSVFGDVEPMLAALRADGYRLAILTNCDEDLFGETQRSFRAPFDLVVTAERVRDYKPSPTHFHHFRRAAGARPGEWAHVANSWFHDIAPARELGIPRVWLDRDDTGQDPADACARVRSAADVPDAVRRLFRP
;
A
#
# COMPACT_ATOMS: atom_id res chain seq x y z
N MET A 1 -8.41 -13.92 10.02
CA MET A 1 -7.51 -12.98 10.69
C MET A 1 -8.15 -11.60 10.70
N SER A 2 -8.12 -10.96 11.82
CA SER A 2 -8.64 -9.61 11.92
C SER A 2 -7.65 -8.61 11.32
N VAL A 3 -8.16 -7.51 10.80
CA VAL A 3 -7.37 -6.35 10.43
C VAL A 3 -6.81 -5.74 11.72
N PHE A 4 -5.58 -5.26 11.68
CA PHE A 4 -5.02 -4.54 12.83
C PHE A 4 -5.88 -3.34 13.17
N GLY A 5 -6.14 -3.11 14.47
CA GLY A 5 -7.06 -2.09 14.93
C GLY A 5 -6.72 -0.66 14.52
N ASP A 6 -5.47 -0.39 14.14
CA ASP A 6 -5.02 0.93 13.71
C ASP A 6 -5.15 1.15 12.19
N VAL A 7 -5.53 0.13 11.41
CA VAL A 7 -5.62 0.24 9.95
C VAL A 7 -6.89 0.99 9.52
N GLU A 8 -8.03 0.70 10.13
CA GLU A 8 -9.28 1.38 9.79
C GLU A 8 -9.20 2.90 10.01
N PRO A 9 -8.72 3.38 11.18
CA PRO A 9 -8.53 4.82 11.36
C PRO A 9 -7.56 5.43 10.35
N MET A 10 -6.49 4.71 9.97
CA MET A 10 -5.55 5.15 8.95
C MET A 10 -6.25 5.35 7.60
N LEU A 11 -7.03 4.36 7.17
CA LEU A 11 -7.76 4.44 5.90
C LEU A 11 -8.77 5.58 5.91
N ALA A 12 -9.49 5.76 7.01
CA ALA A 12 -10.45 6.85 7.17
C ALA A 12 -9.77 8.22 7.08
N ALA A 13 -8.60 8.38 7.73
CA ALA A 13 -7.85 9.63 7.69
C ALA A 13 -7.35 9.94 6.28
N LEU A 14 -6.86 8.95 5.55
CA LEU A 14 -6.42 9.14 4.17
C LEU A 14 -7.57 9.52 3.25
N ARG A 15 -8.74 8.90 3.41
CA ARG A 15 -9.94 9.28 2.65
C ARG A 15 -10.37 10.70 2.97
N ALA A 16 -10.31 11.10 4.24
CA ALA A 16 -10.66 12.46 4.66
C ALA A 16 -9.73 13.50 4.04
N ASP A 17 -8.47 13.13 3.78
CA ASP A 17 -7.50 14.00 3.10
C ASP A 17 -7.72 14.05 1.58
N GLY A 18 -8.68 13.31 1.04
CA GLY A 18 -9.01 13.33 -0.37
C GLY A 18 -8.31 12.28 -1.22
N TYR A 19 -7.55 11.37 -0.61
CA TYR A 19 -6.89 10.31 -1.37
C TYR A 19 -7.86 9.21 -1.74
N ARG A 20 -7.69 8.67 -2.94
CA ARG A 20 -8.30 7.39 -3.31
C ARG A 20 -7.39 6.27 -2.82
N LEU A 21 -8.00 5.14 -2.45
CA LEU A 21 -7.27 4.02 -1.86
C LEU A 21 -7.38 2.80 -2.74
N ALA A 22 -6.23 2.20 -3.04
CA ALA A 22 -6.14 0.96 -3.77
C ALA A 22 -5.44 -0.08 -2.91
N ILE A 23 -5.72 -1.35 -3.16
CA ILE A 23 -4.97 -2.43 -2.53
C ILE A 23 -4.36 -3.32 -3.60
N LEU A 24 -3.08 -3.65 -3.42
CA LEU A 24 -2.31 -4.55 -4.26
C LEU A 24 -1.94 -5.75 -3.39
N THR A 25 -2.53 -6.90 -3.66
CA THR A 25 -2.43 -8.05 -2.76
C THR A 25 -2.04 -9.33 -3.51
N ASN A 26 -1.32 -10.22 -2.80
CA ASN A 26 -1.03 -11.56 -3.30
C ASN A 26 -2.18 -12.54 -3.07
N CYS A 27 -3.31 -12.08 -2.56
CA CYS A 27 -4.50 -12.91 -2.38
C CYS A 27 -5.20 -13.19 -3.72
N ASP A 28 -6.02 -14.26 -3.75
CA ASP A 28 -6.97 -14.47 -4.85
C ASP A 28 -8.23 -13.63 -4.61
N GLU A 29 -9.14 -13.66 -5.62
CA GLU A 29 -10.36 -12.83 -5.56
C GLU A 29 -11.28 -13.26 -4.42
N ASP A 30 -11.44 -14.57 -4.20
CA ASP A 30 -12.33 -15.08 -3.16
C ASP A 30 -11.80 -14.74 -1.76
N LEU A 31 -10.50 -14.94 -1.54
CA LEU A 31 -9.88 -14.63 -0.26
C LEU A 31 -9.93 -13.14 0.02
N PHE A 32 -9.70 -12.30 -0.99
CA PHE A 32 -9.81 -10.87 -0.81
C PHE A 32 -11.25 -10.45 -0.51
N GLY A 33 -12.24 -11.08 -1.15
CA GLY A 33 -13.65 -10.81 -0.86
C GLY A 33 -13.99 -10.99 0.62
N GLU A 34 -13.46 -12.04 1.25
CA GLU A 34 -13.62 -12.23 2.69
C GLU A 34 -12.91 -11.13 3.50
N THR A 35 -11.69 -10.79 3.11
CA THR A 35 -10.93 -9.73 3.77
C THR A 35 -11.63 -8.38 3.65
N GLN A 36 -12.21 -8.08 2.49
CA GLN A 36 -12.93 -6.83 2.24
C GLN A 36 -14.06 -6.62 3.24
N ARG A 37 -14.73 -7.68 3.66
CA ARG A 37 -15.81 -7.57 4.65
C ARG A 37 -15.35 -7.06 6.01
N SER A 38 -14.04 -7.15 6.29
CA SER A 38 -13.44 -6.64 7.51
C SER A 38 -13.25 -5.12 7.49
N PHE A 39 -13.38 -4.48 6.34
CA PHE A 39 -13.22 -3.05 6.18
C PHE A 39 -14.56 -2.35 6.08
N ARG A 40 -14.67 -1.14 6.66
CA ARG A 40 -15.90 -0.35 6.67
C ARG A 40 -16.31 0.15 5.29
N ALA A 41 -15.33 0.43 4.44
CA ALA A 41 -15.58 0.96 3.11
C ALA A 41 -14.75 0.18 2.08
N PRO A 42 -15.27 0.02 0.85
CA PRO A 42 -14.51 -0.66 -0.19
C PRO A 42 -13.33 0.18 -0.65
N PHE A 43 -12.31 -0.48 -1.20
CA PHE A 43 -11.22 0.19 -1.88
C PHE A 43 -11.69 0.68 -3.26
N ASP A 44 -11.10 1.77 -3.72
CA ASP A 44 -11.41 2.34 -5.04
C ASP A 44 -10.91 1.46 -6.18
N LEU A 45 -9.83 0.71 -5.93
CA LEU A 45 -9.26 -0.23 -6.88
C LEU A 45 -8.65 -1.40 -6.12
N VAL A 46 -8.87 -2.60 -6.63
CA VAL A 46 -8.32 -3.85 -6.06
C VAL A 46 -7.52 -4.56 -7.14
N VAL A 47 -6.25 -4.87 -6.83
CA VAL A 47 -5.37 -5.61 -7.72
C VAL A 47 -4.93 -6.88 -6.99
N THR A 48 -5.47 -8.03 -7.40
CA THR A 48 -5.15 -9.32 -6.80
C THR A 48 -4.14 -10.08 -7.64
N ALA A 49 -3.46 -11.06 -7.03
CA ALA A 49 -2.57 -11.96 -7.73
C ALA A 49 -3.32 -12.74 -8.82
N GLU A 50 -4.55 -13.14 -8.53
CA GLU A 50 -5.38 -13.88 -9.49
C GLU A 50 -5.66 -13.02 -10.73
N ARG A 51 -6.00 -11.75 -10.53
CA ARG A 51 -6.32 -10.82 -11.63
C ARG A 51 -5.14 -10.59 -12.55
N VAL A 52 -3.94 -10.39 -11.99
CA VAL A 52 -2.75 -10.08 -12.78
C VAL A 52 -1.94 -11.33 -13.16
N ARG A 53 -2.30 -12.49 -12.59
CA ARG A 53 -1.64 -13.79 -12.82
C ARG A 53 -0.16 -13.73 -12.46
N ASP A 54 0.14 -13.09 -11.36
CA ASP A 54 1.51 -12.94 -10.88
C ASP A 54 1.49 -12.64 -9.39
N TYR A 55 2.65 -12.73 -8.76
CA TYR A 55 2.81 -12.50 -7.32
C TYR A 55 3.91 -11.49 -7.06
N LYS A 56 3.66 -10.59 -6.09
CA LYS A 56 4.73 -9.73 -5.58
C LYS A 56 5.83 -10.63 -4.98
N PRO A 57 7.10 -10.33 -5.14
CA PRO A 57 7.69 -9.03 -5.48
C PRO A 57 7.84 -8.73 -6.97
N SER A 58 7.27 -9.53 -7.87
CA SER A 58 7.21 -9.17 -9.27
C SER A 58 6.52 -7.81 -9.43
N PRO A 59 6.96 -6.94 -10.38
CA PRO A 59 6.38 -5.60 -10.53
C PRO A 59 5.01 -5.56 -11.18
N THR A 60 4.44 -6.71 -11.55
CA THR A 60 3.18 -6.78 -12.30
C THR A 60 2.02 -6.05 -11.64
N HIS A 61 1.86 -6.19 -10.31
CA HIS A 61 0.82 -5.47 -9.57
C HIS A 61 0.95 -3.95 -9.73
N PHE A 62 2.17 -3.43 -9.62
CA PHE A 62 2.41 -1.99 -9.74
C PHE A 62 2.11 -1.48 -11.14
N HIS A 63 2.51 -2.22 -12.17
CA HIS A 63 2.24 -1.83 -13.55
C HIS A 63 0.74 -1.86 -13.86
N HIS A 64 0.03 -2.88 -13.37
CA HIS A 64 -1.42 -2.97 -13.54
C HIS A 64 -2.11 -1.80 -12.85
N PHE A 65 -1.71 -1.47 -11.62
CA PHE A 65 -2.27 -0.34 -10.90
C PHE A 65 -2.11 0.96 -11.67
N ARG A 66 -0.91 1.23 -12.17
CA ARG A 66 -0.63 2.48 -12.89
C ARG A 66 -1.53 2.63 -14.12
N ARG A 67 -1.72 1.56 -14.87
CA ARG A 67 -2.59 1.59 -16.05
C ARG A 67 -4.05 1.76 -15.67
N ALA A 68 -4.52 1.00 -14.69
CA ALA A 68 -5.92 1.04 -14.29
C ALA A 68 -6.32 2.37 -13.65
N ALA A 69 -5.44 2.94 -12.85
CA ALA A 69 -5.70 4.21 -12.15
C ALA A 69 -5.38 5.44 -13.00
N GLY A 70 -4.61 5.27 -14.09
CA GLY A 70 -4.12 6.41 -14.86
C GLY A 70 -3.17 7.29 -14.07
N ALA A 71 -2.48 6.74 -13.07
CA ALA A 71 -1.62 7.51 -12.18
C ALA A 71 -0.28 7.82 -12.82
N ARG A 72 0.15 9.07 -12.71
CA ARG A 72 1.47 9.51 -13.15
C ARG A 72 2.49 9.31 -12.04
N PRO A 73 3.80 9.20 -12.38
CA PRO A 73 4.82 9.20 -11.35
C PRO A 73 4.67 10.43 -10.43
N GLY A 74 4.77 10.20 -9.12
CA GLY A 74 4.62 11.28 -8.14
C GLY A 74 3.19 11.59 -7.72
N GLU A 75 2.20 10.99 -8.36
CA GLU A 75 0.79 11.19 -8.00
C GLU A 75 0.27 10.16 -7.01
N TRP A 76 1.06 9.16 -6.68
CA TRP A 76 0.66 8.10 -5.77
C TRP A 76 1.83 7.60 -4.93
N ALA A 77 1.49 6.94 -3.85
CA ALA A 77 2.48 6.32 -2.97
C ALA A 77 2.03 4.93 -2.57
N HIS A 78 2.99 4.05 -2.35
CA HIS A 78 2.74 2.70 -1.89
C HIS A 78 3.05 2.62 -0.39
N VAL A 79 2.08 2.15 0.39
CA VAL A 79 2.21 1.97 1.83
C VAL A 79 2.15 0.48 2.11
N ALA A 80 3.15 -0.07 2.78
CA ALA A 80 3.20 -1.51 3.01
C ALA A 80 4.05 -1.87 4.20
N ASN A 81 3.78 -3.05 4.76
CA ASN A 81 4.54 -3.64 5.86
C ASN A 81 5.70 -4.50 5.34
N SER A 82 5.52 -5.22 4.23
CA SER A 82 6.52 -6.17 3.77
C SER A 82 7.64 -5.50 2.99
N TRP A 83 8.85 -5.58 3.51
CA TRP A 83 10.02 -5.08 2.80
C TRP A 83 10.22 -5.84 1.50
N PHE A 84 10.22 -7.17 1.57
CA PHE A 84 10.54 -8.04 0.43
C PHE A 84 9.52 -7.93 -0.69
N HIS A 85 8.23 -7.98 -0.34
CA HIS A 85 7.16 -8.02 -1.34
C HIS A 85 6.83 -6.64 -1.91
N ASP A 86 7.07 -5.58 -1.17
CA ASP A 86 6.51 -4.26 -1.49
C ASP A 86 7.54 -3.13 -1.52
N ILE A 87 8.30 -2.95 -0.44
CA ILE A 87 9.18 -1.78 -0.32
C ILE A 87 10.37 -1.86 -1.27
N ALA A 88 11.04 -3.01 -1.32
CA ALA A 88 12.17 -3.20 -2.22
C ALA A 88 11.78 -3.08 -3.70
N PRO A 89 10.71 -3.75 -4.19
CA PRO A 89 10.30 -3.56 -5.57
C PRO A 89 9.81 -2.13 -5.86
N ALA A 90 9.11 -1.47 -4.92
CA ALA A 90 8.71 -0.07 -5.11
C ALA A 90 9.93 0.85 -5.27
N ARG A 91 10.97 0.61 -4.47
CA ARG A 91 12.25 1.35 -4.60
C ARG A 91 12.85 1.16 -5.98
N GLU A 92 12.90 -0.09 -6.46
CA GLU A 92 13.46 -0.40 -7.79
C GLU A 92 12.72 0.34 -8.91
N LEU A 93 11.41 0.53 -8.75
CA LEU A 93 10.58 1.21 -9.73
C LEU A 93 10.50 2.72 -9.52
N GLY A 94 11.14 3.26 -8.49
CA GLY A 94 11.10 4.67 -8.18
C GLY A 94 9.75 5.17 -7.68
N ILE A 95 8.93 4.30 -7.10
CA ILE A 95 7.61 4.64 -6.58
C ILE A 95 7.77 5.25 -5.19
N PRO A 96 7.17 6.42 -4.91
CA PRO A 96 7.13 6.94 -3.54
C PRO A 96 6.50 5.92 -2.59
N ARG A 97 7.12 5.71 -1.44
CA ARG A 97 6.73 4.60 -0.58
C ARG A 97 6.89 4.94 0.89
N VAL A 98 5.93 4.48 1.69
CA VAL A 98 5.97 4.56 3.15
C VAL A 98 6.03 3.13 3.68
N TRP A 99 7.06 2.85 4.47
CA TRP A 99 7.24 1.54 5.07
C TRP A 99 6.64 1.52 6.47
N LEU A 100 5.55 0.77 6.62
CA LEU A 100 4.95 0.50 7.93
C LEU A 100 5.68 -0.71 8.52
N ASP A 101 6.79 -0.45 9.21
CA ASP A 101 7.71 -1.46 9.71
C ASP A 101 7.27 -1.93 11.10
N ARG A 102 6.27 -2.81 11.13
CA ARG A 102 5.76 -3.37 12.39
C ARG A 102 6.70 -4.41 12.98
N ASP A 103 7.44 -5.11 12.12
CA ASP A 103 8.16 -6.33 12.49
C ASP A 103 9.63 -6.08 12.85
N ASP A 104 10.13 -4.89 12.60
CA ASP A 104 11.52 -4.49 12.87
C ASP A 104 12.52 -5.51 12.30
N THR A 105 12.42 -5.73 11.00
CA THR A 105 13.18 -6.78 10.30
C THR A 105 14.66 -6.48 10.15
N GLY A 106 15.09 -5.26 10.53
CA GLY A 106 16.50 -4.87 10.42
C GLY A 106 16.92 -4.38 9.04
N GLN A 107 15.97 -4.23 8.10
CA GLN A 107 16.28 -3.69 6.79
C GLN A 107 16.58 -2.20 6.89
N ASP A 108 17.36 -1.69 5.92
CA ASP A 108 17.79 -0.29 5.92
C ASP A 108 16.58 0.65 5.72
N PRO A 109 16.31 1.56 6.67
CA PRO A 109 15.23 2.55 6.49
C PRO A 109 15.38 3.42 5.25
N ALA A 110 16.59 3.56 4.71
CA ALA A 110 16.84 4.32 3.49
C ALA A 110 16.15 3.71 2.26
N ASP A 111 15.71 2.45 2.33
CA ASP A 111 14.95 1.82 1.25
C ASP A 111 13.55 2.42 1.11
N ALA A 112 13.10 3.19 2.07
CA ALA A 112 11.79 3.84 2.05
C ALA A 112 11.92 5.36 2.05
N CYS A 113 10.90 6.05 1.53
CA CYS A 113 10.83 7.51 1.63
C CYS A 113 10.52 7.93 3.06
N ALA A 114 9.75 7.11 3.78
CA ALA A 114 9.48 7.28 5.20
C ALA A 114 9.29 5.91 5.82
N ARG A 115 9.74 5.77 7.07
CA ARG A 115 9.54 4.56 7.85
C ARG A 115 8.75 4.91 9.10
N VAL A 116 7.64 4.23 9.33
CA VAL A 116 6.81 4.40 10.52
C VAL A 116 6.60 3.04 11.19
N ARG A 117 6.31 3.04 12.48
CA ARG A 117 6.11 1.81 13.25
C ARG A 117 4.63 1.53 13.52
N SER A 118 3.75 2.52 13.31
CA SER A 118 2.33 2.41 13.55
C SER A 118 1.55 2.98 12.39
N ALA A 119 0.41 2.39 12.08
CA ALA A 119 -0.49 2.89 11.04
C ALA A 119 -1.00 4.31 11.37
N ALA A 120 -1.06 4.68 12.64
CA ALA A 120 -1.45 6.02 13.06
C ALA A 120 -0.52 7.11 12.48
N ASP A 121 0.73 6.76 12.19
CA ASP A 121 1.72 7.72 11.67
C ASP A 121 1.75 7.78 10.15
N VAL A 122 1.02 6.89 9.47
CA VAL A 122 1.02 6.84 8.00
C VAL A 122 0.41 8.10 7.36
N PRO A 123 -0.73 8.62 7.81
CA PRO A 123 -1.30 9.82 7.17
C PRO A 123 -0.34 11.00 7.15
N ASP A 124 0.37 11.27 8.23
CA ASP A 124 1.35 12.36 8.25
C ASP A 124 2.52 12.11 7.31
N ALA A 125 3.00 10.87 7.24
CA ALA A 125 4.08 10.51 6.33
C ALA A 125 3.65 10.71 4.87
N VAL A 126 2.44 10.32 4.51
CA VAL A 126 1.90 10.52 3.17
C VAL A 126 1.75 12.01 2.86
N ARG A 127 1.23 12.80 3.80
CA ARG A 127 1.12 14.25 3.63
C ARG A 127 2.47 14.89 3.30
N ARG A 128 3.52 14.46 3.98
CA ARG A 128 4.88 14.98 3.73
C ARG A 128 5.40 14.63 2.35
N LEU A 129 5.07 13.45 1.83
CA LEU A 129 5.50 13.05 0.49
C LEU A 129 4.93 13.94 -0.61
N PHE A 130 3.70 14.42 -0.41
CA PHE A 130 3.00 15.22 -1.41
C PHE A 130 2.97 16.72 -1.10
N ARG A 131 3.67 17.12 -0.07
CA ARG A 131 3.80 18.54 0.27
C ARG A 131 4.69 19.24 -0.77
N PRO A 132 4.26 20.42 -1.29
CA PRO A 132 5.07 21.18 -2.24
C PRO A 132 6.38 21.65 -1.60
#